data_47662b0ac9ccbd44a3c4548e13bb7e21
#
_entry.id   47662b0ac9ccbd44a3c4548e13bb7e21
#
_cell.length_a   1.000
_cell.length_b   1.000
_cell.length_c   1.000
_cell.angle_alpha   90.00
_cell.angle_beta   90.00
_cell.angle_gamma   90.00
#
_symmetry.space_group_name_H-M   'P 1'
#
loop_
_entity.id
_entity.type
_entity.pdbx_description
1 polymer ?
#
loop_
_entity_poly.entity_id
_entity_poly.type
_entity_poly.pdbx_seq_one_letter_code
_entity_poly.pdbx_strand_id
1 'polypeptide(L)'
;MRYGLVIATESEMEVFHRRYRVSNTGLMRLKGFTALRYKILGQEVWAVQSGAGEIRAAAATQALLSEFSIDAILNFGVCGGLDERIPLAQPLIVSNVIHYDFDISGVDGCEPAKYEQYPSVHIPADLDIVYTASGANPGILRVTCASGDKFLD
;
A
#
# COMPACT_ATOMS: atom_id res chain seq x y z
N MET A 1 0.80 -14.22 12.19
CA MET A 1 0.73 -13.76 10.80
C MET A 1 2.02 -13.05 10.43
N ARG A 2 2.41 -13.11 9.18
CA ARG A 2 3.58 -12.42 8.62
C ARG A 2 3.09 -11.41 7.58
N TYR A 3 3.45 -10.15 7.76
CA TYR A 3 3.03 -9.06 6.90
C TYR A 3 4.18 -8.56 6.03
N GLY A 4 3.89 -8.29 4.76
CA GLY A 4 4.74 -7.48 3.89
C GLY A 4 4.26 -6.03 3.94
N LEU A 5 5.16 -5.09 4.18
CA LEU A 5 4.87 -3.66 4.20
C LEU A 5 5.64 -2.98 3.08
N VAL A 6 4.90 -2.38 2.15
CA VAL A 6 5.47 -1.62 1.03
C VAL A 6 5.36 -0.13 1.33
N ILE A 7 6.48 0.57 1.29
CA ILE A 7 6.60 2.00 1.56
C ILE A 7 7.34 2.64 0.39
N ALA A 8 6.81 3.73 -0.15
CA ALA A 8 7.37 4.31 -1.37
C ALA A 8 8.66 5.12 -1.11
N THR A 9 8.64 6.03 -0.16
CA THR A 9 9.69 7.04 0.01
C THR A 9 10.55 6.81 1.24
N GLU A 10 11.76 7.39 1.23
CA GLU A 10 12.68 7.35 2.37
C GLU A 10 12.09 8.07 3.59
N SER A 11 11.45 9.21 3.38
CA SER A 11 10.84 9.99 4.46
C SER A 11 9.72 9.23 5.19
N GLU A 12 8.89 8.48 4.45
CA GLU A 12 7.86 7.62 5.02
C GLU A 12 8.48 6.44 5.80
N MET A 13 9.53 5.84 5.24
CA MET A 13 10.27 4.75 5.89
C MET A 13 10.94 5.23 7.18
N GLU A 14 11.50 6.43 7.21
CA GLU A 14 12.09 7.01 8.42
C GLU A 14 11.06 7.21 9.54
N VAL A 15 9.85 7.66 9.21
CA VAL A 15 8.76 7.80 10.19
C VAL A 15 8.40 6.45 10.80
N PHE A 16 8.29 5.41 9.95
CA PHE A 16 8.06 4.05 10.40
C PHE A 16 9.21 3.54 11.29
N HIS A 17 10.45 3.74 10.89
CA HIS A 17 11.64 3.40 11.67
C HIS A 17 11.68 4.08 13.03
N ARG A 18 11.34 5.35 13.11
CA ARG A 18 11.31 6.08 14.38
C ARG A 18 10.30 5.51 15.36
N ARG A 19 9.16 5.04 14.85
CA ARG A 19 8.06 4.48 15.67
C ARG A 19 8.40 3.06 16.17
N TYR A 20 9.06 2.24 15.35
CA TYR A 20 9.28 0.82 15.62
C TYR A 20 10.77 0.44 15.78
N ARG A 21 11.58 1.36 16.27
CA ARG A 21 13.05 1.26 16.38
C ARG A 21 13.57 0.11 17.24
N VAL A 22 12.74 -0.44 18.13
CA VAL A 22 13.18 -1.29 19.24
C VAL A 22 13.09 -2.79 18.94
N SER A 23 12.49 -3.18 17.85
CA SER A 23 12.37 -4.60 17.53
C SER A 23 13.53 -5.05 16.64
N ASN A 24 14.17 -6.17 17.00
CA ASN A 24 15.25 -6.81 16.27
C ASN A 24 15.06 -6.74 14.76
N THR A 25 15.67 -5.78 14.12
CA THR A 25 15.66 -5.62 12.68
C THR A 25 16.64 -6.61 12.06
N GLY A 26 16.12 -7.54 11.27
CA GLY A 26 16.91 -8.29 10.29
C GLY A 26 16.95 -7.48 9.00
N LEU A 27 18.10 -7.39 8.35
CA LEU A 27 18.25 -6.82 7.03
C LEU A 27 18.43 -7.96 6.04
N MET A 28 17.62 -7.99 4.97
CA MET A 28 17.78 -8.91 3.87
C MET A 28 17.83 -8.15 2.55
N ARG A 29 18.82 -8.47 1.73
CA ARG A 29 18.91 -7.95 0.36
C ARG A 29 18.07 -8.83 -0.57
N LEU A 30 17.06 -8.24 -1.16
CA LEU A 30 16.27 -8.80 -2.25
C LEU A 30 16.84 -8.31 -3.58
N LYS A 31 16.50 -8.96 -4.68
CA LYS A 31 16.93 -8.51 -6.02
C LYS A 31 16.41 -7.10 -6.31
N GLY A 32 17.27 -6.11 -6.19
CA GLY A 32 16.96 -4.70 -6.43
C GLY A 32 16.37 -3.93 -5.23
N PHE A 33 16.10 -4.60 -4.09
CA PHE A 33 15.52 -3.98 -2.90
C PHE A 33 16.23 -4.42 -1.62
N THR A 34 15.96 -3.70 -0.53
CA THR A 34 16.36 -4.10 0.82
C THR A 34 15.11 -4.23 1.68
N ALA A 35 14.90 -5.41 2.25
CA ALA A 35 13.82 -5.65 3.19
C ALA A 35 14.35 -5.62 4.63
N LEU A 36 13.58 -5.05 5.53
CA LEU A 36 13.87 -4.93 6.95
C LEU A 36 12.80 -5.67 7.74
N ARG A 37 13.24 -6.54 8.64
CA ARG A 37 12.34 -7.32 9.50
C ARG A 37 12.09 -6.60 10.83
N TYR A 38 10.81 -6.54 11.19
CA TYR A 38 10.34 -6.03 12.47
C TYR A 38 9.51 -7.09 13.20
N LYS A 39 9.44 -6.97 14.50
CA LYS A 39 8.47 -7.68 15.32
C LYS A 39 7.56 -6.66 15.99
N ILE A 40 6.32 -6.56 15.54
CA ILE A 40 5.34 -5.57 16.00
C ILE A 40 4.16 -6.31 16.62
N LEU A 41 3.87 -6.07 17.90
CA LEU A 41 2.79 -6.73 18.65
C LEU A 41 2.79 -8.27 18.49
N GLY A 42 3.99 -8.86 18.46
CA GLY A 42 4.16 -10.30 18.29
C GLY A 42 4.08 -10.79 16.83
N GLN A 43 3.70 -9.96 15.88
CA GLN A 43 3.65 -10.28 14.46
C GLN A 43 4.99 -9.98 13.78
N GLU A 44 5.31 -10.75 12.74
CA GLU A 44 6.48 -10.51 11.90
C GLU A 44 6.08 -9.57 10.74
N VAL A 45 6.85 -8.51 10.54
CA VAL A 45 6.63 -7.53 9.47
C VAL A 45 7.91 -7.37 8.67
N TRP A 46 7.85 -7.59 7.37
CA TRP A 46 8.92 -7.32 6.42
C TRP A 46 8.60 -6.05 5.65
N ALA A 47 9.31 -4.97 5.95
CA ALA A 47 9.13 -3.69 5.28
C ALA A 47 10.15 -3.51 4.17
N VAL A 48 9.69 -3.01 3.02
CA VAL A 48 10.54 -2.68 1.87
C VAL A 48 10.25 -1.26 1.41
N GLN A 49 11.32 -0.52 1.11
CA GLN A 49 11.20 0.75 0.41
C GLN A 49 11.22 0.47 -1.10
N SER A 50 10.09 0.68 -1.75
CA SER A 50 9.95 0.40 -3.19
C SER A 50 10.56 1.50 -4.07
N GLY A 51 10.52 2.73 -3.64
CA GLY A 51 10.58 3.91 -4.51
C GLY A 51 9.19 4.26 -5.05
N ALA A 52 9.06 5.43 -5.65
CA ALA A 52 7.81 5.90 -6.24
C ALA A 52 7.47 5.16 -7.54
N GLY A 53 6.19 5.08 -7.85
CA GLY A 53 5.64 4.51 -9.08
C GLY A 53 5.17 3.07 -8.96
N GLU A 54 4.17 2.73 -9.75
CA GLU A 54 3.47 1.44 -9.67
C GLU A 54 4.37 0.26 -10.05
N ILE A 55 5.22 0.42 -11.06
CA ILE A 55 6.16 -0.62 -11.50
C ILE A 55 7.10 -1.00 -10.36
N ARG A 56 7.62 -0.02 -9.63
CA ARG A 56 8.52 -0.26 -8.50
C ARG A 56 7.78 -0.89 -7.33
N ALA A 57 6.56 -0.42 -7.03
CA ALA A 57 5.72 -0.99 -5.99
C ALA A 57 5.37 -2.46 -6.29
N ALA A 58 4.99 -2.78 -7.52
CA ALA A 58 4.70 -4.14 -7.96
C ALA A 58 5.95 -5.05 -7.86
N ALA A 59 7.10 -4.59 -8.33
CA ALA A 59 8.36 -5.34 -8.24
C ALA A 59 8.79 -5.61 -6.80
N ALA A 60 8.67 -4.62 -5.91
CA ALA A 60 8.99 -4.76 -4.48
C ALA A 60 8.02 -5.73 -3.78
N THR A 61 6.73 -5.64 -4.10
CA THR A 61 5.71 -6.56 -3.60
C THR A 61 6.00 -7.99 -4.03
N GLN A 62 6.28 -8.21 -5.31
CA GLN A 62 6.63 -9.54 -5.83
C GLN A 62 7.90 -10.08 -5.19
N ALA A 63 8.92 -9.23 -4.96
CA ALA A 63 10.14 -9.65 -4.28
C ALA A 63 9.88 -10.11 -2.85
N LEU A 64 9.02 -9.41 -2.08
CA LEU A 64 8.59 -9.84 -0.75
C LEU A 64 7.86 -11.19 -0.78
N LEU A 65 6.90 -11.35 -1.70
CA LEU A 65 6.09 -12.56 -1.82
C LEU A 65 6.93 -13.77 -2.24
N SER A 66 7.94 -13.56 -3.09
CA SER A 66 8.81 -14.65 -3.58
C SER A 66 9.80 -15.12 -2.52
N GLU A 67 10.24 -14.25 -1.62
CA GLU A 67 11.28 -14.57 -0.65
C GLU A 67 10.71 -15.00 0.70
N PHE A 68 9.55 -14.46 1.07
CA PHE A 68 8.94 -14.71 2.37
C PHE A 68 7.52 -15.27 2.22
N SER A 69 7.14 -16.17 3.13
CA SER A 69 5.74 -16.61 3.24
C SER A 69 4.90 -15.50 3.87
N ILE A 70 4.50 -14.53 3.06
CA ILE A 70 3.70 -13.38 3.48
C ILE A 70 2.22 -13.75 3.46
N ASP A 71 1.51 -13.49 4.55
CA ASP A 71 0.07 -13.72 4.68
C ASP A 71 -0.76 -12.54 4.13
N ALA A 72 -0.23 -11.30 4.26
CA ALA A 72 -0.89 -10.10 3.76
C ALA A 72 0.12 -9.01 3.40
N ILE A 73 -0.19 -8.25 2.35
CA ILE A 73 0.57 -7.04 1.96
C ILE A 73 -0.18 -5.81 2.46
N LEU A 74 0.56 -4.92 3.10
CA LEU A 74 0.10 -3.60 3.52
C LEU A 74 0.88 -2.54 2.76
N ASN A 75 0.21 -1.50 2.33
CA ASN A 75 0.85 -0.28 1.81
C ASN A 75 0.72 0.82 2.87
N PHE A 76 1.79 1.54 3.12
CA PHE A 76 1.83 2.67 4.06
C PHE A 76 2.51 3.85 3.38
N GLY A 77 1.88 5.02 3.48
CA GLY A 77 2.42 6.25 2.92
C GLY A 77 1.47 7.41 3.06
N VAL A 78 1.79 8.50 2.38
CA VAL A 78 0.96 9.71 2.30
C VAL A 78 0.33 9.81 0.92
N CYS A 79 -0.81 10.49 0.84
CA CYS A 79 -1.49 10.80 -0.42
C CYS A 79 -2.00 12.25 -0.41
N GLY A 80 -2.22 12.81 -1.60
CA GLY A 80 -2.93 14.07 -1.75
C GLY A 80 -4.42 13.93 -1.42
N GLY A 81 -5.00 14.92 -0.77
CA GLY A 81 -6.43 14.98 -0.54
C GLY A 81 -7.13 15.64 -1.72
N LEU A 82 -8.06 14.92 -2.37
CA LEU A 82 -8.92 15.45 -3.43
C LEU A 82 -10.27 15.97 -2.88
N ASP A 83 -10.57 15.71 -1.62
CA ASP A 83 -11.78 16.15 -0.94
C ASP A 83 -11.43 17.19 0.13
N GLU A 84 -11.87 18.42 -0.06
CA GLU A 84 -11.61 19.54 0.85
C GLU A 84 -12.15 19.32 2.28
N ARG A 85 -13.05 18.35 2.46
CA ARG A 85 -13.58 17.99 3.78
C ARG A 85 -12.61 17.12 4.60
N ILE A 86 -11.56 16.60 3.97
CA ILE A 86 -10.53 15.80 4.65
C ILE A 86 -9.42 16.72 5.13
N PRO A 87 -9.25 16.90 6.44
CA PRO A 87 -8.19 17.77 6.98
C PRO A 87 -6.79 17.26 6.62
N LEU A 88 -5.84 18.19 6.57
CA LEU A 88 -4.42 17.84 6.42
C LEU A 88 -3.96 16.89 7.54
N ALA A 89 -3.15 15.92 7.19
CA ALA A 89 -2.61 14.89 8.08
C ALA A 89 -3.68 14.01 8.76
N GLN A 90 -4.88 13.92 8.17
CA GLN A 90 -5.91 12.99 8.61
C GLN A 90 -5.50 11.54 8.30
N PRO A 91 -5.44 10.63 9.31
CA PRO A 91 -5.28 9.21 9.04
C PRO A 91 -6.48 8.64 8.30
N LEU A 92 -6.21 7.80 7.29
CA LEU A 92 -7.22 7.21 6.41
C LEU A 92 -6.98 5.71 6.27
N ILE A 93 -8.04 4.95 6.00
CA ILE A 93 -7.95 3.57 5.53
C ILE A 93 -8.49 3.50 4.11
N VAL A 94 -7.65 3.03 3.19
CA VAL A 94 -8.06 2.81 1.80
C VAL A 94 -8.84 1.51 1.72
N SER A 95 -10.11 1.59 1.33
CA SER A 95 -10.99 0.43 1.13
C SER A 95 -11.06 -0.01 -0.34
N ASN A 96 -10.77 0.89 -1.26
CA ASN A 96 -10.71 0.62 -2.69
C ASN A 96 -9.63 1.48 -3.35
N VAL A 97 -9.09 0.98 -4.45
CA VAL A 97 -8.18 1.73 -5.32
C VAL A 97 -8.84 1.86 -6.71
N ILE A 98 -8.64 3.00 -7.35
CA ILE A 98 -8.93 3.20 -8.78
C ILE A 98 -7.60 3.52 -9.45
N HIS A 99 -7.22 2.74 -10.47
CA HIS A 99 -6.05 3.02 -11.30
C HIS A 99 -6.46 3.99 -12.41
N TYR A 100 -6.48 5.28 -12.09
CA TYR A 100 -7.20 6.29 -12.90
C TYR A 100 -6.56 6.58 -14.26
N ASP A 101 -5.29 6.29 -14.47
CA ASP A 101 -4.58 6.48 -15.74
C ASP A 101 -4.34 5.18 -16.53
N PHE A 102 -4.96 4.06 -16.09
CA PHE A 102 -5.00 2.83 -16.87
C PHE A 102 -6.12 2.91 -17.91
N ASP A 103 -5.78 2.85 -19.19
CA ASP A 103 -6.75 2.89 -20.28
C ASP A 103 -6.34 1.95 -21.41
N ILE A 104 -7.09 0.88 -21.59
CA ILE A 104 -6.98 -0.07 -22.71
C ILE A 104 -8.25 -0.09 -23.56
N SER A 105 -9.16 0.86 -23.36
CA SER A 105 -10.44 0.92 -24.08
C SER A 105 -10.33 0.92 -25.59
N GLY A 106 -9.23 1.43 -26.14
CA GLY A 106 -8.95 1.39 -27.57
C GLY A 106 -8.65 -0.01 -28.13
N VAL A 107 -8.39 -1.00 -27.27
CA VAL A 107 -8.07 -2.38 -27.67
C VAL A 107 -9.28 -3.31 -27.49
N ASP A 108 -9.92 -3.26 -26.33
CA ASP A 108 -11.00 -4.19 -25.95
C ASP A 108 -12.37 -3.51 -25.76
N GLY A 109 -12.43 -2.18 -25.87
CA GLY A 109 -13.67 -1.41 -25.70
C GLY A 109 -14.17 -1.35 -24.26
N CYS A 110 -13.37 -1.75 -23.27
CA CYS A 110 -13.76 -1.67 -21.87
C CYS A 110 -13.73 -0.22 -21.35
N GLU A 111 -14.35 -0.01 -20.20
CA GLU A 111 -14.34 1.28 -19.51
C GLU A 111 -12.92 1.63 -19.06
N PRO A 112 -12.40 2.88 -19.27
CA PRO A 112 -11.14 3.33 -18.70
C PRO A 112 -11.07 3.09 -17.19
N ALA A 113 -9.87 2.85 -16.66
CA ALA A 113 -9.59 2.48 -15.28
C ALA A 113 -10.16 1.13 -14.81
N LYS A 114 -10.74 0.33 -15.71
CA LYS A 114 -11.34 -0.96 -15.38
C LYS A 114 -10.44 -2.12 -15.80
N TYR A 115 -10.19 -3.00 -14.86
CA TYR A 115 -9.57 -4.30 -15.12
C TYR A 115 -10.63 -5.38 -15.33
N GLU A 116 -10.40 -6.29 -16.26
CA GLU A 116 -11.35 -7.36 -16.63
C GLU A 116 -11.79 -8.22 -15.43
N GLN A 117 -10.86 -8.50 -14.49
CA GLN A 117 -11.14 -9.33 -13.32
C GLN A 117 -12.04 -8.66 -12.27
N TYR A 118 -12.34 -7.37 -12.39
CA TYR A 118 -13.19 -6.64 -11.46
C TYR A 118 -14.51 -6.20 -12.09
N PRO A 119 -15.63 -6.21 -11.34
CA PRO A 119 -16.93 -5.83 -11.87
C PRO A 119 -17.07 -4.33 -12.14
N SER A 120 -16.18 -3.51 -11.59
CA SER A 120 -16.15 -2.05 -11.75
C SER A 120 -14.72 -1.54 -11.76
N VAL A 121 -14.54 -0.23 -11.88
CA VAL A 121 -13.22 0.45 -11.78
C VAL A 121 -12.58 0.34 -10.37
N HIS A 122 -13.34 -0.08 -9.37
CA HIS A 122 -12.87 -0.18 -8.00
C HIS A 122 -12.17 -1.53 -7.76
N ILE A 123 -10.90 -1.47 -7.40
CA ILE A 123 -10.08 -2.59 -6.95
C ILE A 123 -10.23 -2.66 -5.43
N PRO A 124 -10.92 -3.66 -4.86
CA PRO A 124 -11.15 -3.72 -3.43
C PRO A 124 -9.87 -4.07 -2.66
N ALA A 125 -9.67 -3.44 -1.51
CA ALA A 125 -8.73 -3.92 -0.51
C ALA A 125 -9.31 -5.16 0.20
N ASP A 126 -8.46 -5.87 0.95
CA ASP A 126 -8.92 -6.97 1.79
C ASP A 126 -9.89 -6.47 2.87
N LEU A 127 -11.15 -6.91 2.78
CA LEU A 127 -12.23 -6.42 3.64
C LEU A 127 -12.02 -6.79 5.11
N ASP A 128 -11.44 -7.95 5.41
CA ASP A 128 -11.21 -8.38 6.79
C ASP A 128 -10.15 -7.50 7.46
N ILE A 129 -9.10 -7.14 6.71
CA ILE A 129 -8.07 -6.19 7.17
C ILE A 129 -8.68 -4.79 7.36
N VAL A 130 -9.45 -4.30 6.38
CA VAL A 130 -10.11 -2.99 6.45
C VAL A 130 -11.05 -2.89 7.66
N TYR A 131 -11.90 -3.90 7.89
CA TYR A 131 -12.81 -3.93 9.04
C TYR A 131 -12.08 -4.04 10.37
N THR A 132 -11.04 -4.87 10.45
CA THR A 132 -10.21 -5.01 11.64
C THR A 132 -9.53 -3.69 12.00
N ALA A 133 -8.92 -3.03 11.01
CA ALA A 133 -8.24 -1.75 11.20
C ALA A 133 -9.22 -0.62 11.59
N SER A 134 -10.41 -0.59 10.97
CA SER A 134 -11.47 0.36 11.31
C SER A 134 -12.02 0.13 12.72
N GLY A 135 -12.20 -1.13 13.12
CA GLY A 135 -12.65 -1.48 14.48
C GLY A 135 -11.64 -1.08 15.56
N ALA A 136 -10.35 -1.22 15.27
CA ALA A 136 -9.28 -0.81 16.17
C ALA A 136 -9.11 0.72 16.27
N ASN A 137 -9.64 1.48 15.29
CA ASN A 137 -9.52 2.93 15.21
C ASN A 137 -10.89 3.56 14.92
N PRO A 138 -11.79 3.62 15.92
CA PRO A 138 -13.11 4.21 15.75
C PRO A 138 -13.01 5.67 15.28
N GLY A 139 -13.73 6.00 14.21
CA GLY A 139 -13.71 7.33 13.61
C GLY A 139 -12.67 7.54 12.50
N ILE A 140 -11.81 6.55 12.21
CA ILE A 140 -10.95 6.63 11.02
C ILE A 140 -11.80 6.57 9.75
N LEU A 141 -11.52 7.46 8.80
CA LEU A 141 -12.26 7.51 7.54
C LEU A 141 -11.80 6.39 6.61
N ARG A 142 -12.78 5.74 5.99
CA ARG A 142 -12.54 4.81 4.87
C ARG A 142 -12.73 5.57 3.56
N VAL A 143 -11.76 5.46 2.66
CA VAL A 143 -11.72 6.21 1.41
C VAL A 143 -11.42 5.31 0.22
N THR A 144 -11.71 5.80 -0.98
CA THR A 144 -11.15 5.29 -2.23
C THR A 144 -9.92 6.10 -2.59
N CYS A 145 -8.83 5.43 -2.93
CA CYS A 145 -7.59 6.06 -3.40
C CYS A 145 -7.53 6.01 -4.92
N ALA A 146 -7.30 7.15 -5.56
CA ALA A 146 -6.93 7.20 -6.97
C ALA A 146 -5.41 7.02 -7.08
N SER A 147 -4.96 5.97 -7.78
CA SER A 147 -3.56 5.64 -8.01
C SER A 147 -3.21 5.81 -9.50
N GLY A 148 -1.99 6.19 -9.78
CA GLY A 148 -1.45 6.33 -11.12
C GLY A 148 0.01 6.74 -11.09
N ASP A 149 0.70 6.65 -12.24
CA ASP A 149 2.13 6.97 -12.37
C ASP A 149 2.39 8.47 -12.59
N LYS A 150 1.41 9.32 -12.29
CA LYS A 150 1.54 10.79 -12.36
C LYS A 150 0.83 11.46 -11.20
N PHE A 151 1.34 12.63 -10.79
CA PHE A 151 0.63 13.50 -9.86
C PHE A 151 -0.50 14.24 -10.58
N LEU A 152 -1.61 14.41 -9.88
CA LEU A 152 -2.70 15.29 -10.32
C LEU A 152 -2.36 16.72 -9.88
N ASP A 153 -2.47 17.68 -10.83
CA ASP A 153 -2.31 19.11 -10.60
C ASP A 153 -3.64 19.72 -10.14
#